data_51160ba543c8a51c2b8b186c8fa17c7c
#
_entry.id   51160ba543c8a51c2b8b186c8fa17c7c
#
_cell.length_a   1.000
_cell.length_b   1.000
_cell.length_c   1.000
_cell.angle_alpha   90.00
_cell.angle_beta   90.00
_cell.angle_gamma   90.00
#
_symmetry.space_group_name_H-M   'P 1'
#
loop_
_entity.id
_entity.type
_entity.pdbx_description
1 polymer ?
#
loop_
_entity_poly.entity_id
_entity_poly.type
_entity_poly.pdbx_seq_one_letter_code
_entity_poly.pdbx_strand_id
1 'polypeptide(L)'
;MRIVFMGTPDFALPSLQRLIDDGHELAAVYCQPDKPQGRHFILTPPPVKILAQRYEIPVEQPATLKSEEARRRLAGFCPELIVVAAYGKILPRAVLELPRYGCINVHGSLLPRYRGAAPIQWAVINNEPKSGVTIMRMAEGLDTGDMLLVRETPIGPDETAGELFDRIAVLGAQALSEAVAGFNALVPVPQDNALACWARPLTKSDGEADWSRAAEEIYAQIRGVSPWPGAYTFLDGKRLKIQKAARCAASVPSG
;
A
#
# COMPACT_ATOMS: atom_id res chain seq x y z
N MET A 1 10.19 -21.43 2.90
CA MET A 1 8.87 -21.59 2.26
C MET A 1 8.98 -21.31 0.77
N ARG A 2 8.18 -21.99 -0.05
CA ARG A 2 8.00 -21.70 -1.48
C ARG A 2 6.89 -20.64 -1.64
N ILE A 3 7.27 -19.45 -2.10
CA ILE A 3 6.40 -18.26 -2.08
C ILE A 3 6.16 -17.76 -3.51
N VAL A 4 4.91 -17.41 -3.82
CA VAL A 4 4.59 -16.51 -4.92
C VAL A 4 4.35 -15.12 -4.34
N PHE A 5 5.06 -14.12 -4.86
CA PHE A 5 4.89 -12.74 -4.46
C PHE A 5 4.01 -11.99 -5.47
N MET A 6 3.06 -11.19 -4.99
CA MET A 6 2.17 -10.37 -5.84
C MET A 6 2.27 -8.91 -5.42
N GLY A 7 2.88 -8.08 -6.26
CA GLY A 7 3.06 -6.66 -5.97
C GLY A 7 3.29 -5.85 -7.24
N THR A 8 3.18 -4.52 -7.19
CA THR A 8 3.34 -3.69 -8.37
C THR A 8 4.19 -2.44 -8.13
N PRO A 9 3.81 -1.46 -7.27
CA PRO A 9 4.53 -0.20 -7.08
C PRO A 9 5.71 -0.34 -6.10
N ASP A 10 6.39 0.77 -5.91
CA ASP A 10 7.56 0.90 -5.01
C ASP A 10 7.28 0.40 -3.59
N PHE A 11 6.05 0.53 -3.09
CA PHE A 11 5.64 0.00 -1.78
C PHE A 11 5.96 -1.50 -1.60
N ALA A 12 5.90 -2.26 -2.69
CA ALA A 12 6.13 -3.70 -2.65
C ALA A 12 7.61 -4.09 -2.68
N LEU A 13 8.50 -3.18 -3.09
CA LEU A 13 9.93 -3.47 -3.27
C LEU A 13 10.61 -3.95 -1.99
N PRO A 14 10.49 -3.25 -0.83
CA PRO A 14 11.15 -3.69 0.40
C PRO A 14 10.67 -5.07 0.85
N SER A 15 9.37 -5.38 0.67
CA SER A 15 8.81 -6.68 1.01
C SER A 15 9.36 -7.81 0.13
N LEU A 16 9.44 -7.60 -1.20
CA LEU A 16 10.02 -8.58 -2.10
C LEU A 16 11.52 -8.79 -1.80
N GLN A 17 12.28 -7.69 -1.65
CA GLN A 17 13.70 -7.77 -1.34
C GLN A 17 13.93 -8.53 -0.03
N ARG A 18 13.12 -8.24 1.00
CA ARG A 18 13.24 -8.90 2.30
C ARG A 18 13.01 -10.41 2.23
N LEU A 19 12.02 -10.87 1.47
CA LEU A 19 11.78 -12.30 1.27
C LEU A 19 12.95 -13.00 0.54
N ILE A 20 13.61 -12.30 -0.39
CA ILE A 20 14.83 -12.79 -1.07
C ILE A 20 15.98 -12.89 -0.06
N ASP A 21 16.22 -11.84 0.73
CA ASP A 21 17.30 -11.78 1.73
C ASP A 21 17.12 -12.81 2.85
N ASP A 22 15.87 -13.12 3.21
CA ASP A 22 15.52 -14.18 4.18
C ASP A 22 15.70 -15.60 3.61
N GLY A 23 16.10 -15.74 2.33
CA GLY A 23 16.40 -17.02 1.69
C GLY A 23 15.16 -17.84 1.35
N HIS A 24 13.99 -17.22 1.18
CA HIS A 24 12.81 -17.93 0.73
C HIS A 24 12.89 -18.28 -0.76
N GLU A 25 12.29 -19.40 -1.16
CA GLU A 25 12.16 -19.77 -2.55
C GLU A 25 11.04 -18.95 -3.22
N LEU A 26 11.42 -17.92 -3.98
CA LEU A 26 10.48 -17.13 -4.78
C LEU A 26 10.17 -17.85 -6.09
N ALA A 27 9.07 -18.60 -6.10
CA ALA A 27 8.69 -19.40 -7.27
C ALA A 27 8.26 -18.55 -8.47
N ALA A 28 7.61 -17.41 -8.21
CA ALA A 28 7.27 -16.39 -9.20
C ALA A 28 6.91 -15.07 -8.54
N VAL A 29 7.00 -13.99 -9.33
CA VAL A 29 6.52 -12.66 -9.00
C VAL A 29 5.40 -12.28 -9.96
N TYR A 30 4.26 -11.88 -9.41
CA TYR A 30 3.10 -11.39 -10.15
C TYR A 30 2.98 -9.88 -10.02
N CYS A 31 2.87 -9.16 -11.12
CA CYS A 31 2.67 -7.72 -11.12
C CYS A 31 1.68 -7.27 -12.20
N GLN A 32 1.30 -5.99 -12.16
CA GLN A 32 0.49 -5.40 -13.22
C GLN A 32 1.29 -5.37 -14.53
N PRO A 33 0.62 -5.40 -15.70
CA PRO A 33 1.27 -5.20 -16.99
C PRO A 33 2.04 -3.87 -17.05
N ASP A 34 3.08 -3.85 -17.89
CA ASP A 34 3.81 -2.62 -18.21
C ASP A 34 2.83 -1.56 -18.70
N LYS A 35 3.01 -0.32 -18.25
CA LYS A 35 2.12 0.79 -18.59
C LYS A 35 2.89 1.97 -19.19
N PRO A 36 2.31 2.67 -20.16
CA PRO A 36 2.87 3.92 -20.62
C PRO A 36 2.98 4.94 -19.48
N GLN A 37 4.16 5.54 -19.29
CA GLN A 37 4.41 6.56 -18.27
C GLN A 37 5.04 7.83 -18.89
N GLY A 38 4.89 8.93 -18.15
CA GLY A 38 5.46 10.22 -18.54
C GLY A 38 4.79 10.86 -19.76
N ARG A 39 5.34 12.01 -20.17
CA ARG A 39 4.80 12.80 -21.30
C ARG A 39 4.94 12.11 -22.66
N HIS A 40 5.88 11.19 -22.77
CA HIS A 40 6.20 10.48 -24.02
C HIS A 40 5.57 9.09 -24.10
N PHE A 41 4.69 8.72 -23.15
CA PHE A 41 4.02 7.40 -23.11
C PHE A 41 4.99 6.21 -23.25
N ILE A 42 6.18 6.31 -22.64
CA ILE A 42 7.18 5.24 -22.67
C ILE A 42 6.65 4.06 -21.85
N LEU A 43 6.61 2.88 -22.48
CA LEU A 43 6.20 1.66 -21.81
C LEU A 43 7.19 1.33 -20.70
N THR A 44 6.73 1.44 -19.44
CA THR A 44 7.58 1.32 -18.26
C THR A 44 7.19 0.09 -17.46
N PRO A 45 8.14 -0.81 -17.19
CA PRO A 45 7.88 -1.98 -16.35
C PRO A 45 7.65 -1.57 -14.89
N PRO A 46 6.80 -2.29 -14.16
CA PRO A 46 6.65 -2.09 -12.72
C PRO A 46 7.98 -2.28 -11.96
N PRO A 47 8.23 -1.52 -10.88
CA PRO A 47 9.44 -1.64 -10.07
C PRO A 47 9.71 -3.07 -9.60
N VAL A 48 8.67 -3.79 -9.18
CA VAL A 48 8.75 -5.18 -8.74
C VAL A 48 9.23 -6.13 -9.85
N LYS A 49 8.84 -5.89 -11.11
CA LYS A 49 9.31 -6.66 -12.27
C LYS A 49 10.82 -6.49 -12.46
N ILE A 50 11.30 -5.24 -12.36
CA ILE A 50 12.72 -4.93 -12.51
C ILE A 50 13.53 -5.64 -11.43
N LEU A 51 13.06 -5.62 -10.19
CA LEU A 51 13.71 -6.29 -9.08
C LEU A 51 13.72 -7.81 -9.27
N ALA A 52 12.58 -8.42 -9.60
CA ALA A 52 12.48 -9.86 -9.84
C ALA A 52 13.43 -10.34 -10.94
N GLN A 53 13.54 -9.58 -12.04
CA GLN A 53 14.43 -9.89 -13.15
C GLN A 53 15.92 -9.88 -12.75
N ARG A 54 16.34 -9.01 -11.82
CA ARG A 54 17.73 -8.98 -11.30
C ARG A 54 18.11 -10.26 -10.55
N TYR A 55 17.11 -10.93 -9.95
CA TYR A 55 17.29 -12.18 -9.23
C TYR A 55 16.84 -13.40 -10.04
N GLU A 56 16.60 -13.23 -11.35
CA GLU A 56 16.19 -14.30 -12.27
C GLU A 56 14.90 -15.01 -11.84
N ILE A 57 14.03 -14.32 -11.05
CA ILE A 57 12.74 -14.84 -10.59
C ILE A 57 11.73 -14.72 -11.75
N PRO A 58 10.97 -15.78 -12.08
CA PRO A 58 9.93 -15.74 -13.10
C PRO A 58 8.91 -14.62 -12.83
N VAL A 59 8.57 -13.84 -13.85
CA VAL A 59 7.61 -12.73 -13.75
C VAL A 59 6.37 -13.04 -14.58
N GLU A 60 5.20 -12.93 -13.94
CA GLU A 60 3.89 -13.13 -14.53
C GLU A 60 3.07 -11.82 -14.49
N GLN A 61 2.46 -11.47 -15.62
CA GLN A 61 1.67 -10.25 -15.77
C GLN A 61 0.28 -10.55 -16.36
N PRO A 62 -0.52 -11.43 -15.73
CA PRO A 62 -1.82 -11.79 -16.28
C PRO A 62 -2.77 -10.59 -16.27
N ALA A 63 -3.57 -10.43 -17.31
CA ALA A 63 -4.63 -9.41 -17.34
C ALA A 63 -5.65 -9.63 -16.21
N THR A 64 -5.94 -10.88 -15.87
CA THR A 64 -6.86 -11.27 -14.80
C THR A 64 -6.44 -12.60 -14.17
N LEU A 65 -6.76 -12.79 -12.88
CA LEU A 65 -6.65 -14.08 -12.17
C LEU A 65 -7.96 -14.88 -12.20
N LYS A 66 -9.00 -14.36 -12.86
CA LYS A 66 -10.32 -15.06 -12.96
C LYS A 66 -10.34 -16.16 -14.01
N SER A 67 -9.45 -16.11 -15.03
CA SER A 67 -9.38 -17.14 -16.06
C SER A 67 -8.80 -18.44 -15.51
N GLU A 68 -9.26 -19.56 -16.05
CA GLU A 68 -8.75 -20.89 -15.67
C GLU A 68 -7.27 -21.06 -16.04
N GLU A 69 -6.86 -20.52 -17.18
CA GLU A 69 -5.47 -20.52 -17.64
C GLU A 69 -4.53 -19.84 -16.63
N ALA A 70 -4.89 -18.61 -16.18
CA ALA A 70 -4.09 -17.89 -15.20
C ALA A 70 -3.99 -18.63 -13.86
N ARG A 71 -5.09 -19.28 -13.43
CA ARG A 71 -5.10 -20.10 -12.21
C ARG A 71 -4.25 -21.37 -12.35
N ARG A 72 -4.34 -22.08 -13.48
CA ARG A 72 -3.48 -23.24 -13.77
C ARG A 72 -2.00 -22.84 -13.80
N ARG A 73 -1.69 -21.71 -14.42
CA ARG A 73 -0.33 -21.16 -14.44
C ARG A 73 0.18 -20.88 -13.03
N LEU A 74 -0.63 -20.22 -12.19
CA LEU A 74 -0.30 -19.96 -10.78
C LEU A 74 -0.13 -21.26 -9.98
N ALA A 75 -1.03 -22.21 -10.13
CA ALA A 75 -0.95 -23.52 -9.48
C ALA A 75 0.32 -24.29 -9.87
N GLY A 76 0.79 -24.14 -11.12
CA GLY A 76 2.03 -24.76 -11.60
C GLY A 76 3.29 -24.30 -10.85
N PHE A 77 3.25 -23.17 -10.17
CA PHE A 77 4.35 -22.72 -9.29
C PHE A 77 4.32 -23.41 -7.91
N CYS A 78 3.26 -24.15 -7.58
CA CYS A 78 3.10 -24.88 -6.31
C CYS A 78 3.40 -24.02 -5.07
N PRO A 79 2.79 -22.82 -4.90
CA PRO A 79 3.08 -21.98 -3.76
C PRO A 79 2.58 -22.60 -2.45
N GLU A 80 3.41 -22.54 -1.41
CA GLU A 80 2.97 -22.83 -0.04
C GLU A 80 2.26 -21.63 0.58
N LEU A 81 2.68 -20.40 0.19
CA LEU A 81 2.15 -19.13 0.62
C LEU A 81 2.12 -18.14 -0.55
N ILE A 82 1.07 -17.34 -0.64
CA ILE A 82 1.07 -16.15 -1.50
C ILE A 82 1.20 -14.91 -0.62
N VAL A 83 2.18 -14.07 -0.93
CA VAL A 83 2.39 -12.77 -0.26
C VAL A 83 1.97 -11.66 -1.21
N VAL A 84 1.10 -10.78 -0.74
CA VAL A 84 0.58 -9.65 -1.52
C VAL A 84 1.03 -8.34 -0.88
N ALA A 85 1.50 -7.39 -1.70
CA ALA A 85 1.78 -6.03 -1.30
C ALA A 85 1.43 -5.09 -2.46
N ALA A 86 0.35 -4.33 -2.34
CA ALA A 86 -0.12 -3.37 -3.35
C ALA A 86 -0.18 -3.96 -4.78
N TYR A 87 -0.74 -5.14 -4.95
CA TYR A 87 -0.86 -5.81 -6.26
C TYR A 87 -1.85 -5.11 -7.19
N GLY A 88 -2.93 -4.54 -6.64
CA GLY A 88 -3.92 -3.79 -7.39
C GLY A 88 -4.93 -4.65 -8.16
N LYS A 89 -5.08 -5.92 -7.82
CA LYS A 89 -6.13 -6.81 -8.33
C LYS A 89 -6.77 -7.60 -7.20
N ILE A 90 -8.08 -7.84 -7.32
CA ILE A 90 -8.81 -8.73 -6.42
C ILE A 90 -8.42 -10.17 -6.73
N LEU A 91 -8.09 -10.94 -5.70
CA LEU A 91 -7.82 -12.37 -5.80
C LEU A 91 -9.17 -13.12 -5.68
N PRO A 92 -9.54 -13.93 -6.68
CA PRO A 92 -10.73 -14.76 -6.57
C PRO A 92 -10.52 -15.87 -5.53
N ARG A 93 -11.62 -16.38 -4.97
CA ARG A 93 -11.62 -17.43 -3.95
C ARG A 93 -10.72 -18.62 -4.28
N ALA A 94 -10.79 -19.10 -5.54
CA ALA A 94 -9.94 -20.19 -6.01
C ALA A 94 -8.42 -19.90 -5.96
N VAL A 95 -8.01 -18.63 -5.92
CA VAL A 95 -6.60 -18.23 -5.71
C VAL A 95 -6.30 -18.11 -4.23
N LEU A 96 -7.23 -17.59 -3.43
CA LEU A 96 -7.06 -17.46 -1.97
C LEU A 96 -6.89 -18.84 -1.30
N GLU A 97 -7.59 -19.86 -1.79
CA GLU A 97 -7.59 -21.22 -1.26
C GLU A 97 -6.50 -22.13 -1.88
N LEU A 98 -5.74 -21.63 -2.87
CA LEU A 98 -4.76 -22.44 -3.59
C LEU A 98 -3.53 -22.82 -2.73
N PRO A 99 -2.87 -21.89 -2.01
CA PRO A 99 -1.71 -22.25 -1.21
C PRO A 99 -2.09 -22.89 0.12
N ARG A 100 -1.28 -23.84 0.60
CA ARG A 100 -1.49 -24.49 1.91
C ARG A 100 -1.65 -23.49 3.07
N TYR A 101 -0.86 -22.42 3.06
CA TYR A 101 -0.89 -21.38 4.10
C TYR A 101 -1.77 -20.19 3.73
N GLY A 102 -2.47 -20.25 2.57
CA GLY A 102 -3.34 -19.18 2.08
C GLY A 102 -2.58 -17.98 1.53
N CYS A 103 -3.24 -16.84 1.53
CA CYS A 103 -2.69 -15.59 1.04
C CYS A 103 -2.62 -14.59 2.19
N ILE A 104 -1.50 -13.86 2.30
CA ILE A 104 -1.35 -12.75 3.25
C ILE A 104 -1.08 -11.44 2.52
N ASN A 105 -1.52 -10.34 3.11
CA ASN A 105 -1.31 -9.00 2.56
C ASN A 105 -0.54 -8.13 3.54
N VAL A 106 0.38 -7.33 3.02
CA VAL A 106 1.06 -6.25 3.73
C VAL A 106 0.23 -4.99 3.54
N HIS A 107 -0.58 -4.63 4.53
CA HIS A 107 -1.49 -3.49 4.46
C HIS A 107 -0.94 -2.31 5.26
N GLY A 108 -0.84 -1.14 4.60
CA GLY A 108 -0.21 0.08 5.16
C GLY A 108 -1.11 0.86 6.11
N SER A 109 -1.79 0.19 7.04
CA SER A 109 -2.56 0.82 8.13
C SER A 109 -2.66 -0.08 9.35
N LEU A 110 -3.18 0.50 10.43
CA LEU A 110 -3.61 -0.20 11.64
C LEU A 110 -5.06 -0.67 11.46
N LEU A 111 -5.25 -1.84 10.83
CA LEU A 111 -6.59 -2.41 10.64
C LEU A 111 -7.30 -2.60 12.00
N PRO A 112 -8.63 -2.45 12.04
CA PRO A 112 -9.57 -2.34 10.90
C PRO A 112 -9.71 -0.92 10.32
N ARG A 113 -8.95 0.06 10.79
CA ARG A 113 -9.00 1.43 10.26
C ARG A 113 -8.28 1.52 8.90
N TYR A 114 -8.81 2.37 8.03
CA TYR A 114 -8.22 2.66 6.72
C TYR A 114 -8.09 1.43 5.81
N ARG A 115 -9.15 0.60 5.72
CA ARG A 115 -9.28 -0.39 4.64
C ARG A 115 -9.32 0.32 3.29
N GLY A 116 -8.69 -0.23 2.27
CA GLY A 116 -8.75 0.30 0.91
C GLY A 116 -7.43 0.77 0.35
N ALA A 117 -7.48 1.70 -0.62
CA ALA A 117 -6.38 1.94 -1.56
C ALA A 117 -5.34 2.97 -1.10
N ALA A 118 -5.69 3.91 -0.22
CA ALA A 118 -4.81 5.02 0.15
C ALA A 118 -4.69 5.23 1.68
N PRO A 119 -4.45 4.15 2.47
CA PRO A 119 -4.47 4.21 3.93
C PRO A 119 -3.46 5.20 4.52
N ILE A 120 -2.26 5.25 3.97
CA ILE A 120 -1.16 6.10 4.45
C ILE A 120 -1.50 7.58 4.26
N GLN A 121 -2.00 7.94 3.06
CA GLN A 121 -2.37 9.30 2.73
C GLN A 121 -3.51 9.79 3.64
N TRP A 122 -4.56 8.98 3.81
CA TRP A 122 -5.70 9.34 4.64
C TRP A 122 -5.35 9.42 6.12
N ALA A 123 -4.40 8.63 6.62
CA ALA A 123 -3.90 8.78 7.99
C ALA A 123 -3.26 10.16 8.21
N VAL A 124 -2.46 10.66 7.25
CA VAL A 124 -1.86 11.99 7.33
C VAL A 124 -2.90 13.11 7.14
N ILE A 125 -3.81 12.98 6.14
CA ILE A 125 -4.89 13.96 5.90
C ILE A 125 -5.78 14.13 7.14
N ASN A 126 -6.07 13.04 7.83
CA ASN A 126 -6.89 13.03 9.05
C ASN A 126 -6.10 13.40 10.31
N ASN A 127 -4.83 13.81 10.15
CA ASN A 127 -3.95 14.22 11.24
C ASN A 127 -3.86 13.18 12.36
N GLU A 128 -3.81 11.89 11.99
CA GLU A 128 -3.65 10.80 12.96
C GLU A 128 -2.29 10.92 13.66
N PRO A 129 -2.22 10.65 14.98
CA PRO A 129 -0.95 10.70 15.70
C PRO A 129 -0.01 9.55 15.35
N LYS A 130 -0.56 8.45 14.84
CA LYS A 130 0.18 7.23 14.48
C LYS A 130 -0.45 6.53 13.29
N SER A 131 0.36 5.76 12.59
CA SER A 131 -0.03 4.83 11.55
C SER A 131 0.72 3.50 11.79
N GLY A 132 0.77 2.64 10.80
CA GLY A 132 1.49 1.38 10.90
C GLY A 132 1.23 0.45 9.74
N VAL A 133 1.56 -0.80 9.96
CA VAL A 133 1.33 -1.88 9.02
C VAL A 133 0.63 -3.03 9.71
N THR A 134 -0.26 -3.68 8.98
CA THR A 134 -0.91 -4.93 9.38
C THR A 134 -0.59 -6.01 8.37
N ILE A 135 0.03 -7.11 8.82
CA ILE A 135 0.07 -8.36 8.06
C ILE A 135 -1.25 -9.06 8.35
N MET A 136 -2.04 -9.31 7.31
CA MET A 136 -3.37 -9.91 7.45
C MET A 136 -3.56 -11.10 6.52
N ARG A 137 -4.41 -12.06 6.87
CA ARG A 137 -4.93 -13.06 5.94
C ARG A 137 -5.86 -12.40 4.95
N MET A 138 -5.77 -12.78 3.70
CA MET A 138 -6.71 -12.28 2.71
C MET A 138 -8.00 -13.08 2.72
N ALA A 139 -9.12 -12.37 2.57
CA ALA A 139 -10.47 -12.89 2.42
C ALA A 139 -11.12 -12.31 1.15
N GLU A 140 -12.33 -12.72 0.81
CA GLU A 140 -13.05 -12.21 -0.37
C GLU A 140 -13.39 -10.71 -0.25
N GLY A 141 -13.55 -10.19 0.97
CA GLY A 141 -13.80 -8.77 1.22
C GLY A 141 -12.52 -7.94 1.14
N LEU A 142 -12.66 -6.67 0.78
CA LEU A 142 -11.53 -5.74 0.70
C LEU A 142 -10.98 -5.47 2.10
N ASP A 143 -9.76 -5.95 2.37
CA ASP A 143 -8.99 -5.79 3.61
C ASP A 143 -9.77 -6.19 4.89
N THR A 144 -10.60 -7.25 4.80
CA THR A 144 -11.48 -7.69 5.89
C THR A 144 -11.00 -8.95 6.61
N GLY A 145 -9.95 -9.60 6.14
CA GLY A 145 -9.45 -10.83 6.74
C GLY A 145 -8.76 -10.60 8.10
N ASP A 146 -8.50 -11.69 8.81
CA ASP A 146 -7.93 -11.65 10.15
C ASP A 146 -6.52 -11.05 10.17
N MET A 147 -6.24 -10.24 11.17
CA MET A 147 -4.92 -9.68 11.43
C MET A 147 -4.00 -10.75 12.02
N LEU A 148 -2.78 -10.85 11.49
CA LEU A 148 -1.75 -11.78 11.95
C LEU A 148 -0.68 -11.10 12.79
N LEU A 149 -0.27 -9.91 12.37
CA LEU A 149 0.75 -9.10 13.02
C LEU A 149 0.48 -7.62 12.77
N VAL A 150 0.65 -6.79 13.79
CA VAL A 150 0.51 -5.32 13.68
C VAL A 150 1.79 -4.66 14.19
N ARG A 151 2.26 -3.65 13.46
CA ARG A 151 3.38 -2.79 13.87
C ARG A 151 2.98 -1.33 13.72
N GLU A 152 3.08 -0.58 14.82
CA GLU A 152 2.75 0.84 14.87
C GLU A 152 3.99 1.71 14.69
N THR A 153 3.79 2.92 14.18
CA THR A 153 4.80 3.98 14.11
C THR A 153 4.13 5.34 14.28
N PRO A 154 4.73 6.30 15.00
CA PRO A 154 4.19 7.64 15.07
C PRO A 154 4.26 8.33 13.69
N ILE A 155 3.34 9.27 13.45
CA ILE A 155 3.42 10.19 12.31
C ILE A 155 4.08 11.48 12.80
N GLY A 156 5.17 11.89 12.13
CA GLY A 156 5.85 13.13 12.48
C GLY A 156 4.97 14.36 12.25
N PRO A 157 5.15 15.44 13.05
CA PRO A 157 4.28 16.63 12.98
C PRO A 157 4.32 17.32 11.61
N ASP A 158 5.41 17.20 10.89
CA ASP A 158 5.62 17.80 9.56
C ASP A 158 5.81 16.76 8.46
N GLU A 159 5.67 15.47 8.81
CA GLU A 159 5.89 14.35 7.88
C GLU A 159 4.82 14.32 6.79
N THR A 160 5.24 14.20 5.55
CA THR A 160 4.37 14.04 4.39
C THR A 160 3.92 12.59 4.22
N ALA A 161 2.85 12.38 3.46
CA ALA A 161 2.42 11.02 3.12
C ALA A 161 3.47 10.26 2.30
N GLY A 162 4.29 10.94 1.50
CA GLY A 162 5.39 10.32 0.77
C GLY A 162 6.49 9.80 1.70
N GLU A 163 6.93 10.60 2.67
CA GLU A 163 7.93 10.18 3.67
C GLU A 163 7.40 9.05 4.56
N LEU A 164 6.15 9.14 5.00
CA LEU A 164 5.50 8.08 5.77
C LEU A 164 5.35 6.80 4.93
N PHE A 165 5.05 6.91 3.63
CA PHE A 165 4.93 5.77 2.72
C PHE A 165 6.24 4.97 2.66
N ASP A 166 7.38 5.64 2.51
CA ASP A 166 8.69 4.99 2.47
C ASP A 166 8.99 4.26 3.78
N ARG A 167 8.70 4.89 4.93
CA ARG A 167 8.87 4.26 6.25
C ARG A 167 7.94 3.06 6.46
N ILE A 168 6.67 3.18 6.08
CA ILE A 168 5.68 2.09 6.20
C ILE A 168 6.07 0.92 5.29
N ALA A 169 6.61 1.16 4.10
CA ALA A 169 7.07 0.11 3.21
C ALA A 169 8.21 -0.72 3.85
N VAL A 170 9.16 -0.05 4.50
CA VAL A 170 10.26 -0.72 5.24
C VAL A 170 9.74 -1.45 6.47
N LEU A 171 8.87 -0.82 7.27
CA LEU A 171 8.22 -1.44 8.44
C LEU A 171 7.41 -2.67 8.02
N GLY A 172 6.72 -2.59 6.88
CA GLY A 172 5.97 -3.69 6.29
C GLY A 172 6.84 -4.88 5.91
N ALA A 173 8.02 -4.62 5.36
CA ALA A 173 8.98 -5.67 5.05
C ALA A 173 9.50 -6.38 6.31
N GLN A 174 9.79 -5.64 7.37
CA GLN A 174 10.20 -6.18 8.66
C GLN A 174 9.10 -7.03 9.31
N ALA A 175 7.87 -6.49 9.33
CA ALA A 175 6.71 -7.19 9.86
C ALA A 175 6.39 -8.46 9.05
N LEU A 176 6.54 -8.42 7.72
CA LEU A 176 6.38 -9.58 6.85
C LEU A 176 7.39 -10.67 7.16
N SER A 177 8.68 -10.33 7.29
CA SER A 177 9.74 -11.26 7.65
C SER A 177 9.46 -11.96 8.98
N GLU A 178 9.06 -11.20 10.00
CA GLU A 178 8.68 -11.73 11.30
C GLU A 178 7.46 -12.66 11.21
N ALA A 179 6.43 -12.24 10.47
CA ALA A 179 5.22 -13.04 10.30
C ALA A 179 5.49 -14.35 9.56
N VAL A 180 6.35 -14.34 8.52
CA VAL A 180 6.68 -15.55 7.75
C VAL A 180 7.58 -16.49 8.57
N ALA A 181 8.54 -15.96 9.32
CA ALA A 181 9.40 -16.75 10.20
C ALA A 181 8.61 -17.45 11.33
N GLY A 182 7.65 -16.75 11.93
CA GLY A 182 6.82 -17.26 13.01
C GLY A 182 5.45 -17.82 12.58
N PHE A 183 5.22 -18.07 11.29
CA PHE A 183 3.89 -18.24 10.71
C PHE A 183 2.99 -19.25 11.43
N ASN A 184 3.55 -20.39 11.85
CA ASN A 184 2.80 -21.45 12.53
C ASN A 184 2.40 -21.10 13.98
N ALA A 185 3.03 -20.08 14.57
CA ALA A 185 2.73 -19.62 15.94
C ALA A 185 1.79 -18.39 15.96
N LEU A 186 1.50 -17.80 14.79
CA LEU A 186 0.61 -16.65 14.72
C LEU A 186 -0.84 -17.05 15.01
N VAL A 187 -1.47 -16.29 15.89
CA VAL A 187 -2.89 -16.44 16.21
C VAL A 187 -3.65 -15.36 15.42
N PRO A 188 -4.49 -15.75 14.44
CA PRO A 188 -5.31 -14.79 13.70
C PRO A 188 -6.29 -14.06 14.62
N VAL A 189 -6.35 -12.75 14.53
CA VAL A 189 -7.26 -11.89 15.30
C VAL A 189 -8.32 -11.31 14.35
N PRO A 190 -9.61 -11.64 14.52
CA PRO A 190 -10.68 -11.06 13.72
C PRO A 190 -10.73 -9.53 13.86
N GLN A 191 -11.07 -8.85 12.77
CA GLN A 191 -11.22 -7.41 12.79
C GLN A 191 -12.60 -7.02 13.37
N ASP A 192 -12.64 -6.03 14.28
CA ASP A 192 -13.89 -5.40 14.70
C ASP A 192 -14.40 -4.44 13.61
N ASN A 193 -15.47 -4.85 12.91
CA ASN A 193 -16.05 -4.06 11.83
C ASN A 193 -16.65 -2.73 12.31
N ALA A 194 -17.00 -2.57 13.59
CA ALA A 194 -17.51 -1.32 14.13
C ALA A 194 -16.43 -0.21 14.15
N LEU A 195 -15.16 -0.59 14.18
CA LEU A 195 -14.02 0.33 14.15
C LEU A 195 -13.48 0.57 12.73
N ALA A 196 -14.04 -0.08 11.72
CA ALA A 196 -13.56 0.02 10.35
C ALA A 196 -13.88 1.39 9.72
N CYS A 197 -12.90 1.95 9.03
CA CYS A 197 -13.11 3.08 8.12
C CYS A 197 -12.41 2.85 6.78
N TRP A 198 -12.84 3.61 5.76
CA TRP A 198 -12.40 3.40 4.38
C TRP A 198 -11.42 4.48 3.94
N ALA A 199 -10.36 4.05 3.29
CA ALA A 199 -9.35 4.89 2.63
C ALA A 199 -9.49 4.76 1.10
N ARG A 200 -10.43 5.54 0.52
CA ARG A 200 -10.63 5.55 -0.93
C ARG A 200 -9.37 6.00 -1.67
N PRO A 201 -9.22 5.68 -2.95
CA PRO A 201 -8.17 6.28 -3.78
C PRO A 201 -8.27 7.82 -3.72
N LEU A 202 -7.10 8.48 -3.70
CA LEU A 202 -7.06 9.93 -3.87
C LEU A 202 -7.40 10.31 -5.31
N THR A 203 -7.94 11.49 -5.47
CA THR A 203 -8.23 12.13 -6.75
C THR A 203 -7.51 13.47 -6.84
N LYS A 204 -7.47 14.08 -8.03
CA LYS A 204 -6.85 15.40 -8.18
C LYS A 204 -7.54 16.47 -7.36
N SER A 205 -8.85 16.36 -7.13
CA SER A 205 -9.62 17.31 -6.32
C SER A 205 -9.28 17.26 -4.83
N ASP A 206 -8.77 16.15 -4.32
CA ASP A 206 -8.31 16.06 -2.93
C ASP A 206 -7.11 16.98 -2.62
N GLY A 207 -6.43 17.48 -3.66
CA GLY A 207 -5.35 18.45 -3.54
C GLY A 207 -5.81 19.89 -3.43
N GLU A 208 -7.09 20.22 -3.67
CA GLU A 208 -7.59 21.58 -3.58
C GLU A 208 -7.73 22.02 -2.11
N ALA A 209 -7.04 23.10 -1.74
CA ALA A 209 -7.12 23.64 -0.39
C ALA A 209 -8.43 24.40 -0.19
N ASP A 210 -9.21 23.97 0.79
CA ASP A 210 -10.41 24.67 1.25
C ASP A 210 -10.05 25.60 2.42
N TRP A 211 -9.95 26.89 2.13
CA TRP A 211 -9.53 27.91 3.10
C TRP A 211 -10.59 28.21 4.19
N SER A 212 -11.79 27.65 4.08
CA SER A 212 -12.81 27.74 5.13
C SER A 212 -12.56 26.78 6.31
N ARG A 213 -11.65 25.82 6.13
CA ARG A 213 -11.29 24.83 7.17
C ARG A 213 -10.24 25.36 8.13
N ALA A 214 -10.09 24.68 9.28
CA ALA A 214 -9.07 25.02 10.26
C ALA A 214 -7.65 24.88 9.70
N ALA A 215 -6.72 25.71 10.14
CA ALA A 215 -5.34 25.71 9.66
C ALA A 215 -4.64 24.35 9.82
N GLU A 216 -4.91 23.64 10.91
CA GLU A 216 -4.42 22.29 11.17
C GLU A 216 -4.91 21.29 10.14
N GLU A 217 -6.16 21.36 9.72
CA GLU A 217 -6.75 20.47 8.73
C GLU A 217 -6.18 20.73 7.34
N ILE A 218 -6.04 22.01 6.96
CA ILE A 218 -5.41 22.41 5.68
C ILE A 218 -3.94 21.97 5.67
N TYR A 219 -3.23 22.16 6.78
CA TYR A 219 -1.85 21.74 6.91
C TYR A 219 -1.70 20.23 6.79
N ALA A 220 -2.54 19.44 7.44
CA ALA A 220 -2.57 17.98 7.34
C ALA A 220 -2.92 17.53 5.91
N GLN A 221 -3.89 18.18 5.27
CA GLN A 221 -4.23 17.92 3.86
C GLN A 221 -3.02 18.15 2.95
N ILE A 222 -2.32 19.29 3.06
CA ILE A 222 -1.14 19.60 2.22
C ILE A 222 -0.07 18.53 2.37
N ARG A 223 0.21 18.05 3.57
CA ARG A 223 1.15 16.95 3.83
C ARG A 223 0.65 15.62 3.27
N GLY A 224 -0.63 15.32 3.49
CA GLY A 224 -1.24 14.04 3.12
C GLY A 224 -1.42 13.84 1.61
N VAL A 225 -1.51 14.92 0.83
CA VAL A 225 -1.57 14.84 -0.63
C VAL A 225 -0.20 14.98 -1.31
N SER A 226 0.88 15.07 -0.56
CA SER A 226 2.25 15.16 -1.07
C SER A 226 2.89 13.76 -1.15
N PRO A 227 3.51 13.35 -2.27
CA PRO A 227 3.76 14.13 -3.51
C PRO A 227 2.59 14.13 -4.51
N TRP A 228 1.59 13.28 -4.34
CA TRP A 228 0.46 13.15 -5.27
C TRP A 228 -0.87 13.12 -4.50
N PRO A 229 -1.90 13.84 -4.98
CA PRO A 229 -1.98 14.66 -6.20
C PRO A 229 -1.26 16.00 -6.14
N GLY A 230 -0.72 16.37 -4.98
CA GLY A 230 -0.13 17.66 -4.69
C GLY A 230 -1.18 18.72 -4.36
N ALA A 231 -0.89 19.55 -3.34
CA ALA A 231 -1.82 20.60 -2.90
C ALA A 231 -1.83 21.78 -3.88
N TYR A 232 -2.99 22.43 -4.01
CA TYR A 232 -3.16 23.62 -4.83
C TYR A 232 -4.33 24.48 -4.36
N THR A 233 -4.33 25.71 -4.84
CA THR A 233 -5.44 26.67 -4.72
C THR A 233 -5.59 27.47 -6.02
N PHE A 234 -6.53 28.40 -6.04
CA PHE A 234 -6.70 29.34 -7.13
C PHE A 234 -6.47 30.77 -6.63
N LEU A 235 -5.71 31.55 -7.40
CA LEU A 235 -5.50 32.98 -7.21
C LEU A 235 -5.81 33.67 -8.53
N ASP A 236 -6.74 34.60 -8.56
CA ASP A 236 -7.22 35.29 -9.77
C ASP A 236 -7.56 34.34 -10.94
N GLY A 237 -8.23 33.22 -10.61
CA GLY A 237 -8.61 32.20 -11.58
C GLY A 237 -7.45 31.30 -12.07
N LYS A 238 -6.23 31.50 -11.59
CA LYS A 238 -5.05 30.73 -11.96
C LYS A 238 -4.73 29.72 -10.85
N ARG A 239 -4.45 28.46 -11.26
CA ARG A 239 -4.05 27.40 -10.32
C ARG A 239 -2.65 27.64 -9.79
N LEU A 240 -2.54 27.80 -8.48
CA LEU A 240 -1.30 27.91 -7.74
C LEU A 240 -1.01 26.60 -7.00
N LYS A 241 0.16 25.98 -7.23
CA LYS A 241 0.61 24.80 -6.49
C LYS A 241 1.19 25.21 -5.14
N ILE A 242 0.82 24.46 -4.11
CA ILE A 242 1.35 24.62 -2.75
C ILE A 242 2.35 23.47 -2.53
N GLN A 243 3.63 23.79 -2.54
CA GLN A 243 4.70 22.78 -2.39
C GLN A 243 4.93 22.41 -0.92
N LYS A 244 4.87 23.40 -0.05
CA LYS A 244 5.08 23.26 1.40
C LYS A 244 4.36 24.38 2.13
N ALA A 245 3.88 24.09 3.32
CA ALA A 245 3.30 25.06 4.24
C ALA A 245 3.98 24.95 5.61
N ALA A 246 3.81 25.97 6.42
CA ALA A 246 4.16 25.96 7.83
C ALA A 246 3.02 26.59 8.63
N ARG A 247 2.81 26.11 9.83
CA ARG A 247 1.86 26.71 10.77
C ARG A 247 2.45 28.00 11.32
N CYS A 248 1.66 29.05 11.37
CA CYS A 248 2.03 30.34 11.95
C CYS A 248 1.14 30.63 13.17
N ALA A 249 1.75 31.08 14.25
CA ALA A 249 1.02 31.49 15.47
C ALA A 249 0.39 32.87 15.35
N ALA A 250 0.62 33.63 14.26
CA ALA A 250 0.05 34.96 14.07
C ALA A 250 -1.43 34.87 13.68
N SER A 251 -2.31 35.43 14.46
CA SER A 251 -3.67 35.77 14.02
C SER A 251 -3.58 36.91 12.99
N VAL A 252 -3.73 36.56 11.70
CA VAL A 252 -3.94 37.58 10.68
C VAL A 252 -5.40 38.03 10.82
N PRO A 253 -5.69 39.33 10.96
CA PRO A 253 -7.07 39.81 10.93
C PRO A 253 -7.70 39.33 9.61
N SER A 254 -8.86 38.69 9.69
CA SER A 254 -9.67 38.38 8.52
C SER A 254 -10.03 39.70 7.84
N GLY A 255 -9.44 39.95 6.67
CA GLY A 255 -9.80 41.07 5.80
C GLY A 255 -11.15 40.85 5.13
#